data_5ca565faba6cec1a5951d4982a408630
#
_entry.id   5ca565faba6cec1a5951d4982a408630
#
_cell.length_a   1.000
_cell.length_b   1.000
_cell.length_c   1.000
_cell.angle_alpha   90.00
_cell.angle_beta   90.00
_cell.angle_gamma   90.00
#
_symmetry.space_group_name_H-M   'P 1'
#
loop_
_entity.id
_entity.type
_entity.pdbx_description
1 polymer ?
#
loop_
_entity_poly.entity_id
_entity_poly.type
_entity_poly.pdbx_seq_one_letter_code
_entity_poly.pdbx_strand_id
1 'polypeptide(L)'
;MWLYGKREKLLWAVGGTAALTVILLSCSTFETNRSILAPPSIPGAEFVGSEACETCHESITRNFRTATHARLKAPGDNAKEMGCEGCHGPGSLHVSSGGEKSKIVNPRRSPDTCFQCHLEVRARFEMPHHHPVLEGKMSCADCHNPHEGRAIKGGGTSLPQQVKGGGTLLLGQNETCFQCHVAQAGPFVFQHEALKEGCISCHSPHGSVNARMLTERNAVLCLKCHLQEQKQGGAIFIGDSDHTTRLPQGTCWSAGCHEAVHGSQVNAHFRY
;
A
#
# COMPACT_ATOMS: atom_id res chain seq x y z
N MET A 1 -59.65 22.80 30.53
CA MET A 1 -58.76 23.13 29.38
C MET A 1 -57.27 23.32 29.76
N TRP A 2 -56.92 23.54 31.02
CA TRP A 2 -55.54 23.80 31.46
C TRP A 2 -54.71 22.54 31.74
N LEU A 3 -55.32 21.41 31.99
CA LEU A 3 -54.62 20.15 32.31
C LEU A 3 -54.21 19.34 31.05
N TYR A 4 -54.82 19.60 29.89
CA TYR A 4 -54.51 18.88 28.65
C TYR A 4 -53.18 19.30 28.02
N GLY A 5 -52.85 20.60 28.09
CA GLY A 5 -51.61 21.12 27.55
C GLY A 5 -50.33 20.73 28.32
N LYS A 6 -50.46 20.34 29.60
CA LYS A 6 -49.31 19.85 30.39
C LYS A 6 -48.95 18.40 30.06
N ARG A 7 -49.94 17.56 29.74
CA ARG A 7 -49.68 16.15 29.35
C ARG A 7 -49.02 16.05 27.98
N GLU A 8 -49.42 16.86 27.02
CA GLU A 8 -48.76 16.88 25.69
C GLU A 8 -47.32 17.34 25.79
N LYS A 9 -47.02 18.41 26.51
CA LYS A 9 -45.64 18.89 26.72
C LYS A 9 -44.75 17.86 27.41
N LEU A 10 -45.31 17.09 28.38
CA LEU A 10 -44.58 16.02 29.04
C LEU A 10 -44.29 14.84 28.11
N LEU A 11 -45.25 14.47 27.26
CA LEU A 11 -45.06 13.40 26.24
C LEU A 11 -44.00 13.77 25.20
N TRP A 12 -43.99 15.02 24.75
CA TRP A 12 -42.97 15.51 23.83
C TRP A 12 -41.57 15.59 24.49
N ALA A 13 -41.49 15.98 25.75
CA ALA A 13 -40.23 16.01 26.50
C ALA A 13 -39.68 14.59 26.74
N VAL A 14 -40.53 13.62 27.11
CA VAL A 14 -40.11 12.23 27.34
C VAL A 14 -39.78 11.54 25.99
N GLY A 15 -40.55 11.78 24.94
CA GLY A 15 -40.28 11.27 23.62
C GLY A 15 -38.95 11.84 23.04
N GLY A 16 -38.71 13.13 23.20
CA GLY A 16 -37.48 13.80 22.76
C GLY A 16 -36.24 13.30 23.51
N THR A 17 -36.31 13.12 24.83
CA THR A 17 -35.19 12.56 25.62
C THR A 17 -34.93 11.10 25.28
N ALA A 18 -35.96 10.27 25.08
CA ALA A 18 -35.79 8.89 24.67
C ALA A 18 -35.16 8.77 23.27
N ALA A 19 -35.57 9.59 22.29
CA ALA A 19 -34.96 9.64 20.97
C ALA A 19 -33.49 10.08 21.02
N LEU A 20 -33.18 11.10 21.83
CA LEU A 20 -31.80 11.57 22.00
C LEU A 20 -30.91 10.50 22.65
N THR A 21 -31.43 9.75 23.61
CA THR A 21 -30.71 8.67 24.29
C THR A 21 -30.43 7.50 23.32
N VAL A 22 -31.39 7.16 22.48
CA VAL A 22 -31.21 6.13 21.44
C VAL A 22 -30.15 6.55 20.42
N ILE A 23 -30.13 7.82 19.99
CA ILE A 23 -29.12 8.35 19.07
C ILE A 23 -27.72 8.34 19.73
N LEU A 24 -27.61 8.73 20.99
CA LEU A 24 -26.35 8.73 21.70
C LEU A 24 -25.83 7.29 21.98
N LEU A 25 -26.71 6.35 22.29
CA LEU A 25 -26.36 4.93 22.42
C LEU A 25 -25.97 4.30 21.08
N SER A 26 -26.62 4.71 19.99
CA SER A 26 -26.26 4.23 18.65
C SER A 26 -24.87 4.71 18.21
N CYS A 27 -24.44 5.91 18.63
CA CYS A 27 -23.08 6.38 18.33
C CYS A 27 -21.99 5.74 19.20
N SER A 28 -22.33 5.24 20.38
CA SER A 28 -21.35 4.61 21.28
C SER A 28 -21.08 3.13 20.98
N THR A 29 -21.91 2.49 20.14
CA THR A 29 -21.73 1.08 19.73
C THR A 29 -21.00 0.90 18.40
N PHE A 30 -20.51 1.97 17.78
CA PHE A 30 -19.50 1.86 16.72
C PHE A 30 -18.09 1.69 17.33
N GLU A 31 -17.94 0.77 18.26
CA GLU A 31 -16.70 0.01 18.31
C GLU A 31 -16.68 -0.77 16.99
N THR A 32 -15.84 -0.30 16.07
CA THR A 32 -15.49 -1.08 14.90
C THR A 32 -14.97 -2.41 15.40
N ASN A 33 -15.81 -3.41 15.48
CA ASN A 33 -15.39 -4.80 15.45
C ASN A 33 -14.68 -4.97 14.11
N ARG A 34 -13.42 -4.51 14.05
CA ARG A 34 -12.51 -4.95 13.02
C ARG A 34 -12.44 -6.44 13.27
N SER A 35 -13.05 -7.20 12.39
CA SER A 35 -12.83 -8.63 12.30
C SER A 35 -11.35 -8.79 12.00
N ILE A 36 -10.54 -8.78 13.06
CA ILE A 36 -9.13 -9.10 13.00
C ILE A 36 -9.15 -10.56 12.64
N LEU A 37 -8.72 -10.89 11.43
CA LEU A 37 -8.42 -12.26 11.06
C LEU A 37 -7.47 -12.77 12.15
N ALA A 38 -7.83 -13.86 12.81
CA ALA A 38 -6.98 -14.41 13.85
C ALA A 38 -5.58 -14.63 13.25
N PRO A 39 -4.51 -14.16 13.90
CA PRO A 39 -3.18 -14.34 13.36
C PRO A 39 -2.91 -15.84 13.21
N PRO A 40 -2.23 -16.26 12.13
CA PRO A 40 -1.84 -17.64 11.99
C PRO A 40 -1.01 -18.04 13.21
N SER A 41 -1.29 -19.21 13.78
CA SER A 41 -0.62 -19.71 14.98
C SER A 41 -0.27 -21.19 14.83
N ILE A 42 0.77 -21.61 15.55
CA ILE A 42 1.10 -23.02 15.67
C ILE A 42 0.28 -23.61 16.83
N PRO A 43 -0.48 -24.68 16.61
CA PRO A 43 -1.31 -25.28 17.66
C PRO A 43 -0.50 -25.63 18.92
N GLY A 44 -0.98 -25.19 20.08
CA GLY A 44 -0.32 -25.43 21.39
C GLY A 44 0.85 -24.48 21.69
N ALA A 45 1.16 -23.53 20.84
CA ALA A 45 2.14 -22.50 21.13
C ALA A 45 1.54 -21.38 22.00
N GLU A 46 2.34 -20.85 22.92
CA GLU A 46 2.02 -19.74 23.81
C GLU A 46 2.94 -18.54 23.56
N PHE A 47 2.48 -17.35 23.91
CA PHE A 47 3.27 -16.13 23.79
C PHE A 47 4.38 -16.08 24.86
N VAL A 48 5.60 -15.78 24.44
CA VAL A 48 6.78 -15.70 25.32
C VAL A 48 7.36 -14.29 25.43
N GLY A 49 6.90 -13.38 24.59
CA GLY A 49 7.40 -11.99 24.51
C GLY A 49 8.64 -11.84 23.63
N SER A 50 8.81 -10.63 23.09
CA SER A 50 9.86 -10.34 22.12
C SER A 50 11.30 -10.47 22.68
N GLU A 51 11.47 -10.37 24.00
CA GLU A 51 12.78 -10.52 24.67
C GLU A 51 13.33 -11.95 24.49
N ALA A 52 12.46 -12.96 24.48
CA ALA A 52 12.89 -14.34 24.23
C ALA A 52 13.49 -14.53 22.82
N CYS A 53 13.14 -13.70 21.88
CA CYS A 53 13.64 -13.76 20.49
C CYS A 53 15.03 -13.13 20.37
N GLU A 54 15.34 -12.11 21.18
CA GLU A 54 16.55 -11.32 21.09
C GLU A 54 17.82 -12.15 21.25
N THR A 55 17.80 -13.17 22.12
CA THR A 55 18.94 -14.02 22.40
C THR A 55 19.53 -14.71 21.16
N CYS A 56 18.66 -15.10 20.21
CA CYS A 56 19.09 -15.79 18.97
C CYS A 56 19.01 -14.86 17.73
N HIS A 57 18.14 -13.83 17.76
CA HIS A 57 17.87 -12.94 16.63
C HIS A 57 18.32 -11.50 16.90
N GLU A 58 19.48 -11.29 17.54
CA GLU A 58 19.99 -9.98 17.99
C GLU A 58 20.01 -8.92 16.88
N SER A 59 20.50 -9.25 15.70
CA SER A 59 20.61 -8.31 14.59
C SER A 59 19.22 -7.86 14.07
N ILE A 60 18.29 -8.79 13.98
CA ILE A 60 16.91 -8.53 13.55
C ILE A 60 16.21 -7.66 14.60
N THR A 61 16.32 -8.01 15.86
CA THR A 61 15.71 -7.28 16.98
C THR A 61 16.23 -5.85 17.05
N ARG A 62 17.54 -5.65 16.90
CA ARG A 62 18.16 -4.32 16.86
C ARG A 62 17.60 -3.46 15.74
N ASN A 63 17.51 -4.00 14.53
CA ASN A 63 16.96 -3.28 13.37
C ASN A 63 15.46 -3.01 13.54
N PHE A 64 14.70 -3.98 14.07
CA PHE A 64 13.26 -3.87 14.29
C PHE A 64 12.92 -2.69 15.22
N ARG A 65 13.75 -2.35 16.19
CA ARG A 65 13.53 -1.18 17.08
C ARG A 65 13.33 0.14 16.31
N THR A 66 13.88 0.24 15.10
CA THR A 66 13.72 1.41 14.22
C THR A 66 12.56 1.27 13.23
N ALA A 67 11.95 0.09 13.12
CA ALA A 67 10.88 -0.18 12.19
C ALA A 67 9.56 0.52 12.61
N THR A 68 8.75 0.85 11.63
CA THR A 68 7.41 1.41 11.87
C THR A 68 6.55 0.46 12.71
N HIS A 69 6.65 -0.84 12.46
CA HIS A 69 5.92 -1.87 13.19
C HIS A 69 6.34 -2.01 14.66
N ALA A 70 7.55 -1.61 15.03
CA ALA A 70 7.99 -1.60 16.43
C ALA A 70 7.20 -0.60 17.31
N ARG A 71 6.49 0.34 16.70
CA ARG A 71 5.66 1.33 17.40
C ARG A 71 4.24 0.84 17.68
N LEU A 72 3.88 -0.33 17.17
CA LEU A 72 2.59 -0.94 17.46
C LEU A 72 2.53 -1.30 18.94
N LYS A 73 1.47 -0.87 19.60
CA LYS A 73 1.20 -1.16 21.02
C LYS A 73 -0.22 -1.67 21.15
N ALA A 74 -0.40 -2.70 21.96
CA ALA A 74 -1.71 -3.13 22.43
C ALA A 74 -1.88 -2.73 23.90
N PRO A 75 -3.08 -2.34 24.33
CA PRO A 75 -3.35 -2.06 25.73
C PRO A 75 -3.49 -3.35 26.55
N GLY A 76 -3.15 -3.29 27.85
CA GLY A 76 -3.36 -4.38 28.80
C GLY A 76 -2.52 -5.62 28.56
N ASP A 77 -3.08 -6.78 28.91
CA ASP A 77 -2.39 -8.09 28.82
C ASP A 77 -2.00 -8.50 27.40
N ASN A 78 -2.67 -7.94 26.38
CA ASN A 78 -2.37 -8.17 24.98
C ASN A 78 -1.04 -7.53 24.54
N ALA A 79 -0.37 -6.77 25.38
CA ALA A 79 0.92 -6.17 25.07
C ALA A 79 2.02 -7.20 24.72
N LYS A 80 1.89 -8.43 25.25
CA LYS A 80 2.80 -9.56 24.95
C LYS A 80 2.63 -10.07 23.51
N GLU A 81 1.44 -9.94 22.94
CA GLU A 81 1.10 -10.39 21.58
C GLU A 81 1.62 -9.48 20.48
N MET A 82 2.18 -8.32 20.87
CA MET A 82 2.74 -7.36 19.94
C MET A 82 4.25 -7.57 19.74
N GLY A 83 4.82 -6.86 18.80
CA GLY A 83 6.23 -7.02 18.45
C GLY A 83 6.46 -8.21 17.51
N CYS A 84 7.42 -9.06 17.81
CA CYS A 84 7.77 -10.20 16.95
C CYS A 84 6.60 -11.17 16.77
N GLU A 85 5.95 -11.51 17.86
CA GLU A 85 4.86 -12.50 17.88
C GLU A 85 3.56 -11.98 17.28
N GLY A 86 3.36 -10.66 17.14
CA GLY A 86 2.23 -10.09 16.41
C GLY A 86 2.21 -10.47 14.93
N CYS A 87 3.36 -10.82 14.38
CA CYS A 87 3.50 -11.27 12.99
C CYS A 87 3.86 -12.77 12.91
N HIS A 88 4.70 -13.25 13.82
CA HIS A 88 5.20 -14.63 13.82
C HIS A 88 4.35 -15.61 14.62
N GLY A 89 3.30 -15.13 15.29
CA GLY A 89 2.50 -15.92 16.21
C GLY A 89 3.26 -16.34 17.48
N PRO A 90 2.60 -17.07 18.40
CA PRO A 90 3.18 -17.52 19.66
C PRO A 90 4.44 -18.35 19.44
N GLY A 91 5.52 -18.00 20.16
CA GLY A 91 6.87 -18.51 19.94
C GLY A 91 7.34 -19.62 20.87
N SER A 92 6.55 -20.05 21.87
CA SER A 92 7.02 -20.96 22.92
C SER A 92 7.61 -22.27 22.38
N LEU A 93 6.94 -22.88 21.39
CA LEU A 93 7.39 -24.14 20.79
C LEU A 93 8.67 -23.98 19.97
N HIS A 94 8.83 -22.82 19.30
CA HIS A 94 10.05 -22.51 18.56
C HIS A 94 11.23 -22.35 19.50
N VAL A 95 11.06 -21.58 20.58
CA VAL A 95 12.10 -21.36 21.59
C VAL A 95 12.48 -22.67 22.28
N SER A 96 11.51 -23.45 22.77
CA SER A 96 11.76 -24.70 23.47
C SER A 96 12.41 -25.78 22.61
N SER A 97 12.23 -25.73 21.30
CA SER A 97 12.87 -26.67 20.35
C SER A 97 14.26 -26.25 19.89
N GLY A 98 14.81 -25.14 20.40
CA GLY A 98 16.09 -24.61 19.95
C GLY A 98 16.04 -23.96 18.56
N GLY A 99 14.89 -23.43 18.13
CA GLY A 99 14.77 -22.66 16.91
C GLY A 99 14.25 -23.43 15.69
N GLU A 100 13.48 -24.49 15.89
CA GLU A 100 12.87 -25.26 14.79
C GLU A 100 11.88 -24.40 14.00
N LYS A 101 12.16 -24.19 12.70
CA LYS A 101 11.42 -23.24 11.82
C LYS A 101 9.97 -23.65 11.55
N SER A 102 9.63 -24.93 11.70
CA SER A 102 8.26 -25.43 11.55
C SER A 102 7.36 -25.09 12.74
N LYS A 103 7.96 -24.69 13.86
CA LYS A 103 7.26 -24.39 15.12
C LYS A 103 7.01 -22.91 15.37
N ILE A 104 7.12 -22.11 14.32
CA ILE A 104 6.77 -20.67 14.33
C ILE A 104 6.16 -20.30 12.97
N VAL A 105 5.27 -19.33 12.98
CA VAL A 105 4.69 -18.81 11.75
C VAL A 105 5.73 -18.09 10.91
N ASN A 106 5.79 -18.41 9.63
CA ASN A 106 6.59 -17.67 8.67
C ASN A 106 5.67 -16.77 7.83
N PRO A 107 5.64 -15.43 8.09
CA PRO A 107 4.78 -14.50 7.38
C PRO A 107 5.01 -14.46 5.86
N ARG A 108 6.17 -14.91 5.38
CA ARG A 108 6.46 -15.00 3.94
C ARG A 108 5.59 -16.05 3.23
N ARG A 109 5.07 -17.04 3.95
CA ARG A 109 4.27 -18.12 3.38
C ARG A 109 2.78 -17.83 3.32
N SER A 110 2.31 -16.82 4.06
CA SER A 110 0.92 -16.40 4.07
C SER A 110 0.80 -14.89 4.18
N PRO A 111 0.15 -14.22 3.22
CA PRO A 111 -0.11 -12.79 3.28
C PRO A 111 -1.12 -12.43 4.39
N ASP A 112 -1.88 -13.39 4.92
CA ASP A 112 -2.89 -13.16 5.94
C ASP A 112 -2.31 -12.55 7.22
N THR A 113 -1.05 -12.88 7.53
CA THR A 113 -0.31 -12.25 8.62
C THR A 113 -0.24 -10.72 8.48
N CYS A 114 -0.12 -10.22 7.27
CA CYS A 114 -0.09 -8.79 6.99
C CYS A 114 -1.51 -8.22 6.88
N PHE A 115 -2.40 -8.96 6.24
CA PHE A 115 -3.77 -8.53 5.96
C PHE A 115 -4.65 -8.40 7.20
N GLN A 116 -4.30 -9.04 8.33
CA GLN A 116 -5.00 -8.82 9.59
C GLN A 116 -5.05 -7.33 10.00
N CYS A 117 -4.06 -6.54 9.57
CA CYS A 117 -4.01 -5.08 9.81
C CYS A 117 -4.14 -4.27 8.52
N HIS A 118 -3.65 -4.79 7.38
CA HIS A 118 -3.64 -4.12 6.07
C HIS A 118 -4.81 -4.59 5.18
N LEU A 119 -6.04 -4.47 5.67
CA LEU A 119 -7.24 -4.92 4.95
C LEU A 119 -7.48 -4.15 3.65
N GLU A 120 -7.16 -2.86 3.62
CA GLU A 120 -7.27 -2.03 2.43
C GLU A 120 -6.29 -2.46 1.34
N VAL A 121 -5.13 -2.99 1.73
CA VAL A 121 -4.14 -3.53 0.79
C VAL A 121 -4.64 -4.87 0.23
N ARG A 122 -5.25 -5.72 1.05
CA ARG A 122 -5.89 -6.95 0.58
C ARG A 122 -6.92 -6.67 -0.51
N ALA A 123 -7.80 -5.69 -0.28
CA ALA A 123 -8.82 -5.30 -1.26
C ALA A 123 -8.22 -4.85 -2.61
N ARG A 124 -7.03 -4.25 -2.59
CA ARG A 124 -6.33 -3.90 -3.83
C ARG A 124 -5.83 -5.11 -4.58
N PHE A 125 -5.34 -6.14 -3.90
CA PHE A 125 -4.91 -7.40 -4.52
C PHE A 125 -6.08 -8.21 -5.11
N GLU A 126 -7.33 -7.90 -4.77
CA GLU A 126 -8.53 -8.47 -5.39
C GLU A 126 -8.94 -7.78 -6.70
N MET A 127 -8.27 -6.68 -7.09
CA MET A 127 -8.51 -6.00 -8.36
C MET A 127 -8.03 -6.83 -9.56
N PRO A 128 -8.59 -6.60 -10.77
CA PRO A 128 -8.29 -7.43 -11.95
C PRO A 128 -6.81 -7.48 -12.35
N HIS A 129 -6.05 -6.43 -12.07
CA HIS A 129 -4.63 -6.35 -12.39
C HIS A 129 -3.82 -6.12 -11.13
N HIS A 130 -3.14 -7.15 -10.65
CA HIS A 130 -2.35 -7.14 -9.41
C HIS A 130 -1.14 -8.06 -9.52
N HIS A 131 -0.18 -7.90 -8.63
CA HIS A 131 0.86 -8.90 -8.46
C HIS A 131 0.29 -10.16 -7.78
N PRO A 132 0.77 -11.36 -8.14
CA PRO A 132 0.13 -12.63 -7.75
C PRO A 132 0.46 -13.03 -6.30
N VAL A 133 0.10 -12.16 -5.35
CA VAL A 133 0.29 -12.39 -3.90
C VAL A 133 -0.80 -13.30 -3.34
N LEU A 134 -2.06 -13.13 -3.77
CA LEU A 134 -3.16 -13.98 -3.34
C LEU A 134 -3.03 -15.40 -3.89
N GLU A 135 -2.38 -15.56 -5.04
CA GLU A 135 -2.08 -16.84 -5.67
C GLU A 135 -0.84 -17.53 -5.07
N GLY A 136 -0.21 -16.91 -4.07
CA GLY A 136 0.96 -17.46 -3.38
C GLY A 136 2.25 -17.50 -4.21
N LYS A 137 2.30 -16.83 -5.36
CA LYS A 137 3.50 -16.75 -6.22
C LYS A 137 4.46 -15.65 -5.81
N MET A 138 3.95 -14.66 -5.07
CA MET A 138 4.73 -13.58 -4.47
C MET A 138 4.30 -13.39 -3.01
N SER A 139 5.17 -12.79 -2.23
CA SER A 139 4.90 -12.40 -0.85
C SER A 139 5.11 -10.91 -0.63
N CYS A 140 4.47 -10.36 0.38
CA CYS A 140 4.73 -8.98 0.80
C CYS A 140 6.22 -8.73 1.06
N ALA A 141 6.90 -9.74 1.61
CA ALA A 141 8.32 -9.70 1.94
C ALA A 141 9.25 -9.75 0.72
N ASP A 142 8.75 -9.89 -0.51
CA ASP A 142 9.58 -9.76 -1.72
C ASP A 142 9.89 -8.29 -2.00
N CYS A 143 8.96 -7.39 -1.65
CA CYS A 143 9.10 -5.95 -1.83
C CYS A 143 9.32 -5.18 -0.52
N HIS A 144 8.76 -5.65 0.60
CA HIS A 144 8.80 -4.97 1.89
C HIS A 144 9.74 -5.66 2.89
N ASN A 145 10.37 -4.87 3.76
CA ASN A 145 11.11 -5.38 4.92
C ASN A 145 10.50 -4.83 6.21
N PRO A 146 9.65 -5.62 6.90
CA PRO A 146 8.99 -5.17 8.12
C PRO A 146 9.94 -5.06 9.33
N HIS A 147 11.15 -5.62 9.25
CA HIS A 147 12.11 -5.62 10.34
C HIS A 147 13.01 -4.38 10.37
N GLU A 148 12.93 -3.51 9.37
CA GLU A 148 13.79 -2.34 9.27
C GLU A 148 12.98 -1.06 9.21
N GLY A 149 13.63 0.07 9.51
CA GLY A 149 13.02 1.40 9.37
C GLY A 149 12.69 1.79 7.94
N ARG A 150 13.21 1.03 6.96
CA ARG A 150 12.89 1.15 5.54
C ARG A 150 11.82 0.12 5.17
N ALA A 151 10.64 0.61 4.86
CA ALA A 151 9.52 -0.29 4.54
C ALA A 151 9.70 -1.04 3.21
N ILE A 152 10.51 -0.53 2.29
CA ILE A 152 10.73 -1.12 0.96
C ILE A 152 12.19 -1.56 0.85
N LYS A 153 12.41 -2.80 0.40
CA LYS A 153 13.75 -3.36 0.17
C LYS A 153 14.51 -2.54 -0.88
N GLY A 154 15.79 -2.31 -0.63
CA GLY A 154 16.61 -1.48 -1.51
C GLY A 154 16.21 0.00 -1.50
N GLY A 155 15.12 0.31 -0.83
CA GLY A 155 14.56 1.63 -0.77
C GLY A 155 15.31 2.56 0.15
N GLY A 156 15.50 3.77 -0.28
CA GLY A 156 15.79 4.89 0.59
C GLY A 156 14.73 5.01 1.69
N THR A 157 15.01 5.80 2.68
CA THR A 157 14.05 6.16 3.73
C THR A 157 12.73 6.58 3.09
N SER A 158 11.62 6.21 3.69
CA SER A 158 10.28 6.72 3.35
C SER A 158 10.13 8.25 3.49
N LEU A 159 11.21 8.93 3.82
CA LEU A 159 11.32 10.39 3.79
C LEU A 159 11.84 10.80 2.43
N PRO A 160 11.11 11.70 1.73
CA PRO A 160 11.58 12.29 0.49
C PRO A 160 12.94 12.96 0.77
N GLN A 161 14.01 12.46 0.17
CA GLN A 161 15.26 13.20 0.15
C GLN A 161 15.13 14.30 -0.89
N GLN A 162 15.20 15.53 -0.43
CA GLN A 162 15.34 16.68 -1.34
C GLN A 162 16.68 16.59 -2.04
N VAL A 163 16.65 16.45 -3.35
CA VAL A 163 17.85 16.52 -4.18
C VAL A 163 18.20 17.98 -4.39
N LYS A 164 19.49 18.28 -4.41
CA LYS A 164 20.01 19.59 -4.76
C LYS A 164 19.54 19.91 -6.20
N GLY A 165 18.52 20.77 -6.32
CA GLY A 165 17.86 21.08 -7.60
C GLY A 165 16.34 21.04 -7.57
N GLY A 166 15.71 20.81 -6.40
CA GLY A 166 14.27 20.96 -6.19
C GLY A 166 13.40 19.77 -6.55
N GLY A 167 13.99 18.62 -6.88
CA GLY A 167 13.26 17.35 -7.08
C GLY A 167 13.25 16.48 -5.82
N THR A 168 12.17 15.74 -5.60
CA THR A 168 12.08 14.72 -4.54
C THR A 168 12.45 13.38 -5.14
N LEU A 169 13.64 12.87 -4.84
CA LEU A 169 14.05 11.52 -5.23
C LEU A 169 13.55 10.52 -4.19
N LEU A 170 12.61 9.68 -4.59
CA LEU A 170 12.30 8.44 -3.88
C LEU A 170 13.37 7.39 -4.24
N LEU A 171 14.61 7.63 -3.78
CA LEU A 171 15.70 6.70 -3.99
C LEU A 171 15.34 5.34 -3.40
N GLY A 172 15.36 4.33 -4.24
CA GLY A 172 15.27 2.95 -3.85
C GLY A 172 13.91 2.27 -4.03
N GLN A 173 12.86 2.96 -4.46
CA GLN A 173 11.61 2.28 -4.85
C GLN A 173 11.77 1.56 -6.20
N ASN A 174 12.44 2.20 -7.15
CA ASN A 174 12.65 1.64 -8.48
C ASN A 174 13.53 0.38 -8.42
N GLU A 175 14.57 0.37 -7.58
CA GLU A 175 15.47 -0.79 -7.43
C GLU A 175 14.72 -2.04 -6.97
N THR A 176 13.71 -1.90 -6.12
CA THR A 176 12.86 -3.02 -5.73
C THR A 176 12.11 -3.58 -6.94
N CYS A 177 11.57 -2.71 -7.78
CA CYS A 177 10.87 -3.13 -9.00
C CYS A 177 11.83 -3.77 -10.01
N PHE A 178 13.02 -3.23 -10.17
CA PHE A 178 14.03 -3.69 -11.12
C PHE A 178 14.61 -5.06 -10.80
N GLN A 179 14.42 -5.58 -9.59
CA GLN A 179 14.81 -6.96 -9.29
C GLN A 179 14.10 -7.99 -10.18
N CYS A 180 12.89 -7.66 -10.65
CA CYS A 180 12.10 -8.49 -11.55
C CYS A 180 11.86 -7.81 -12.91
N HIS A 181 11.65 -6.50 -12.93
CA HIS A 181 11.36 -5.71 -14.12
C HIS A 181 12.65 -5.12 -14.73
N VAL A 182 13.59 -5.98 -15.07
CA VAL A 182 14.94 -5.59 -15.52
C VAL A 182 14.91 -4.75 -16.81
N ALA A 183 14.00 -5.07 -17.73
CA ALA A 183 13.86 -4.34 -18.98
C ALA A 183 13.48 -2.87 -18.81
N GLN A 184 12.86 -2.50 -17.70
CA GLN A 184 12.48 -1.12 -17.40
C GLN A 184 13.57 -0.34 -16.66
N ALA A 185 14.66 -0.99 -16.27
CA ALA A 185 15.76 -0.36 -15.54
C ALA A 185 16.65 0.53 -16.43
N GLY A 186 16.68 0.26 -17.73
CA GLY A 186 17.60 0.92 -18.64
C GLY A 186 19.03 0.30 -18.62
N PRO A 187 20.08 1.05 -18.94
CA PRO A 187 20.02 2.47 -19.31
C PRO A 187 19.38 2.71 -20.69
N PHE A 188 18.68 3.83 -20.83
CA PHE A 188 18.12 4.27 -22.10
C PHE A 188 18.86 5.51 -22.61
N VAL A 189 19.02 5.62 -23.94
CA VAL A 189 19.58 6.84 -24.56
C VAL A 189 18.62 8.01 -24.35
N PHE A 190 17.32 7.75 -24.51
CA PHE A 190 16.25 8.70 -24.24
C PHE A 190 15.40 8.17 -23.09
N GLN A 191 15.70 8.61 -21.88
CA GLN A 191 14.98 8.21 -20.68
C GLN A 191 13.78 9.12 -20.45
N HIS A 192 12.64 8.55 -20.06
CA HIS A 192 11.49 9.33 -19.64
C HIS A 192 11.74 9.90 -18.23
N GLU A 193 11.76 11.22 -18.12
CA GLU A 193 12.05 11.91 -16.85
C GLU A 193 11.11 11.51 -15.70
N ALA A 194 9.86 11.12 -16.02
CA ALA A 194 8.89 10.64 -15.04
C ALA A 194 9.36 9.41 -14.25
N LEU A 195 10.34 8.63 -14.76
CA LEU A 195 10.94 7.52 -14.00
C LEU A 195 11.69 7.99 -12.75
N LYS A 196 12.13 9.24 -12.72
CA LYS A 196 12.77 9.85 -11.55
C LYS A 196 11.79 10.08 -10.40
N GLU A 197 10.49 10.24 -10.73
CA GLU A 197 9.40 10.35 -9.73
C GLU A 197 9.03 8.99 -9.11
N GLY A 198 9.54 7.91 -9.66
CA GLY A 198 9.32 6.54 -9.22
C GLY A 198 8.22 5.81 -9.98
N CYS A 199 8.33 4.48 -10.05
CA CYS A 199 7.39 3.62 -10.76
C CYS A 199 5.95 3.80 -10.27
N ILE A 200 5.77 4.10 -8.99
CA ILE A 200 4.46 4.26 -8.35
C ILE A 200 3.72 5.55 -8.73
N SER A 201 4.38 6.49 -9.40
CA SER A 201 3.71 7.66 -9.99
C SER A 201 2.72 7.27 -11.10
N CYS A 202 3.01 6.16 -11.77
CA CYS A 202 2.19 5.62 -12.86
C CYS A 202 1.54 4.27 -12.51
N HIS A 203 2.14 3.45 -11.65
CA HIS A 203 1.69 2.12 -11.32
C HIS A 203 1.24 1.97 -9.87
N SER A 204 0.19 1.17 -9.63
CA SER A 204 -0.27 0.74 -8.31
C SER A 204 0.12 -0.73 -8.08
N PRO A 205 1.25 -1.01 -7.40
CA PRO A 205 1.83 -2.35 -7.34
C PRO A 205 0.98 -3.37 -6.57
N HIS A 206 0.05 -2.93 -5.73
CA HIS A 206 -0.85 -3.82 -5.01
C HIS A 206 -2.06 -4.22 -5.86
N GLY A 207 -2.44 -3.41 -6.84
CA GLY A 207 -3.54 -3.71 -7.76
C GLY A 207 -4.21 -2.47 -8.32
N SER A 208 -4.86 -2.64 -9.46
CA SER A 208 -5.60 -1.61 -10.18
C SER A 208 -6.72 -2.24 -11.01
N VAL A 209 -7.74 -1.45 -11.28
CA VAL A 209 -8.76 -1.76 -12.28
C VAL A 209 -8.24 -1.55 -13.72
N ASN A 210 -7.12 -0.84 -13.87
CA ASN A 210 -6.52 -0.54 -15.16
C ASN A 210 -5.44 -1.57 -15.51
N ALA A 211 -5.39 -1.96 -16.79
CA ALA A 211 -4.36 -2.85 -17.30
C ALA A 211 -2.94 -2.35 -16.95
N ARG A 212 -2.01 -3.29 -16.79
CA ARG A 212 -0.61 -3.01 -16.38
C ARG A 212 -0.51 -2.33 -15.02
N MET A 213 -1.53 -2.46 -14.19
CA MET A 213 -1.65 -1.82 -12.86
C MET A 213 -1.46 -0.29 -12.91
N LEU A 214 -1.93 0.37 -13.96
CA LEU A 214 -1.83 1.82 -14.07
C LEU A 214 -2.76 2.52 -13.06
N THR A 215 -2.30 3.64 -12.50
CA THR A 215 -3.09 4.46 -11.56
C THR A 215 -4.27 5.14 -12.26
N GLU A 216 -4.14 5.42 -13.55
CA GLU A 216 -5.16 6.05 -14.36
C GLU A 216 -5.32 5.36 -15.71
N ARG A 217 -6.46 5.60 -16.35
CA ARG A 217 -6.80 4.99 -17.63
C ARG A 217 -6.37 5.86 -18.80
N ASN A 218 -5.77 5.23 -19.83
CA ASN A 218 -5.49 5.85 -21.12
C ASN A 218 -4.70 7.17 -21.01
N ALA A 219 -5.06 8.14 -21.83
CA ALA A 219 -4.42 9.45 -21.91
C ALA A 219 -4.48 10.24 -20.60
N VAL A 220 -5.44 9.98 -19.71
CA VAL A 220 -5.57 10.67 -18.42
C VAL A 220 -4.28 10.57 -17.61
N LEU A 221 -3.62 9.41 -17.61
CA LEU A 221 -2.34 9.23 -16.94
C LEU A 221 -1.27 10.21 -17.47
N CYS A 222 -1.15 10.30 -18.78
CA CYS A 222 -0.13 11.12 -19.45
C CYS A 222 -0.42 12.63 -19.25
N LEU A 223 -1.69 13.01 -19.37
CA LEU A 223 -2.14 14.39 -19.27
C LEU A 223 -2.06 14.98 -17.85
N LYS A 224 -1.72 14.19 -16.85
CA LYS A 224 -1.37 14.72 -15.52
C LYS A 224 -0.12 15.61 -15.55
N CYS A 225 0.80 15.33 -16.49
CA CYS A 225 2.05 16.04 -16.63
C CYS A 225 2.19 16.72 -18.02
N HIS A 226 1.65 16.09 -19.06
CA HIS A 226 1.70 16.62 -20.42
C HIS A 226 0.50 17.52 -20.69
N LEU A 227 0.71 18.84 -20.65
CA LEU A 227 -0.33 19.82 -20.88
C LEU A 227 -0.92 19.69 -22.27
N GLN A 228 -2.25 19.62 -22.33
CA GLN A 228 -3.02 19.71 -23.57
C GLN A 228 -3.48 21.15 -23.76
N GLU A 229 -3.17 21.73 -24.91
CA GLU A 229 -3.57 23.08 -25.30
C GLU A 229 -4.50 23.01 -26.53
N GLN A 230 -5.64 23.65 -26.47
CA GLN A 230 -6.52 23.83 -27.63
C GLN A 230 -6.30 25.22 -28.24
N LYS A 231 -5.83 25.24 -29.48
CA LYS A 231 -5.57 26.50 -30.23
C LYS A 231 -6.80 26.91 -31.04
N GLN A 232 -6.78 28.17 -31.51
CA GLN A 232 -7.81 28.68 -32.42
C GLN A 232 -7.92 27.76 -33.64
N GLY A 233 -9.16 27.46 -34.06
CA GLY A 233 -9.43 26.53 -35.14
C GLY A 233 -9.60 25.09 -34.70
N GLY A 234 -9.53 24.81 -33.37
CA GLY A 234 -9.77 23.48 -32.81
C GLY A 234 -8.57 22.53 -32.79
N ALA A 235 -7.39 23.05 -33.18
CA ALA A 235 -6.16 22.25 -33.13
C ALA A 235 -5.76 21.92 -31.68
N ILE A 236 -5.38 20.66 -31.42
CA ILE A 236 -4.98 20.16 -30.12
C ILE A 236 -3.47 19.92 -30.11
N PHE A 237 -2.78 20.64 -29.24
CA PHE A 237 -1.34 20.50 -29.04
C PHE A 237 -1.07 19.79 -27.71
N ILE A 238 -0.11 18.88 -27.69
CA ILE A 238 0.47 18.30 -26.49
C ILE A 238 1.98 18.54 -26.57
N GLY A 239 2.48 19.36 -25.64
CA GLY A 239 3.78 19.97 -25.82
C GLY A 239 3.78 20.84 -27.11
N ASP A 240 4.86 20.74 -27.87
CA ASP A 240 5.03 21.52 -29.12
C ASP A 240 4.48 20.81 -30.38
N SER A 241 3.80 19.68 -30.21
CA SER A 241 3.35 18.84 -31.34
C SER A 241 1.83 18.85 -31.51
N ASP A 242 1.38 18.97 -32.76
CA ASP A 242 -0.04 18.84 -33.12
C ASP A 242 -0.50 17.37 -33.01
N HIS A 243 -1.50 17.13 -32.16
CA HIS A 243 -2.12 15.84 -31.91
C HIS A 243 -3.57 15.77 -32.38
N THR A 244 -4.07 16.80 -33.09
CA THR A 244 -5.48 16.94 -33.48
C THR A 244 -6.03 15.69 -34.17
N THR A 245 -5.30 15.15 -35.12
CA THR A 245 -5.71 13.96 -35.89
C THR A 245 -5.28 12.66 -35.25
N ARG A 246 -4.38 12.70 -34.27
CA ARG A 246 -3.77 11.52 -33.67
C ARG A 246 -4.53 11.04 -32.44
N LEU A 247 -5.06 11.95 -31.60
CA LEU A 247 -5.80 11.61 -30.40
C LEU A 247 -7.00 10.67 -30.63
N PRO A 248 -7.78 10.82 -31.72
CA PRO A 248 -8.87 9.90 -32.01
C PRO A 248 -8.43 8.48 -32.39
N GLN A 249 -7.14 8.29 -32.75
CA GLN A 249 -6.63 6.99 -33.24
C GLN A 249 -6.34 5.99 -32.13
N GLY A 250 -6.25 6.42 -30.87
CA GLY A 250 -6.00 5.49 -29.77
C GLY A 250 -5.41 6.15 -28.53
N THR A 251 -4.78 5.32 -27.71
CA THR A 251 -4.05 5.77 -26.52
C THR A 251 -2.67 6.30 -26.88
N CYS A 252 -2.07 7.11 -26.00
CA CYS A 252 -0.74 7.68 -26.23
C CYS A 252 0.34 6.64 -26.53
N TRP A 253 0.23 5.44 -25.97
CA TRP A 253 1.21 4.34 -26.12
C TRP A 253 0.79 3.25 -27.12
N SER A 254 -0.26 3.46 -27.92
CA SER A 254 -0.74 2.47 -28.87
C SER A 254 -0.34 2.80 -30.31
N ALA A 255 -0.42 1.77 -31.15
CA ALA A 255 -0.31 1.90 -32.61
C ALA A 255 0.93 2.66 -33.14
N GLY A 256 2.10 2.39 -32.56
CA GLY A 256 3.37 3.02 -32.96
C GLY A 256 3.53 4.47 -32.52
N CYS A 257 2.75 4.92 -31.56
CA CYS A 257 2.91 6.28 -31.00
C CYS A 257 4.03 6.32 -29.94
N HIS A 258 3.74 6.32 -28.66
CA HIS A 258 4.76 6.41 -27.59
C HIS A 258 4.90 5.07 -26.85
N GLU A 259 5.24 3.99 -27.54
CA GLU A 259 5.23 2.64 -26.97
C GLU A 259 6.34 2.40 -25.95
N ALA A 260 7.49 3.07 -26.13
CA ALA A 260 8.65 2.95 -25.25
C ALA A 260 8.60 3.96 -24.08
N VAL A 261 7.49 4.03 -23.37
CA VAL A 261 7.23 5.05 -22.34
C VAL A 261 8.22 5.05 -21.15
N HIS A 262 8.96 3.96 -20.92
CA HIS A 262 10.00 3.92 -19.89
C HIS A 262 11.34 4.47 -20.41
N GLY A 263 11.51 4.53 -21.71
CA GLY A 263 12.70 5.03 -22.37
C GLY A 263 12.95 4.30 -23.69
N SER A 264 13.66 4.95 -24.60
CA SER A 264 14.00 4.42 -25.91
C SER A 264 15.50 4.48 -26.17
N GLN A 265 16.01 3.52 -26.92
CA GLN A 265 17.39 3.53 -27.40
C GLN A 265 17.56 4.35 -28.67
N VAL A 266 16.47 4.63 -29.39
CA VAL A 266 16.53 5.13 -30.74
C VAL A 266 15.72 6.38 -31.02
N ASN A 267 14.76 6.74 -30.16
CA ASN A 267 13.82 7.81 -30.45
C ASN A 267 13.46 8.65 -29.20
N ALA A 268 13.69 9.96 -29.29
CA ALA A 268 13.40 10.92 -28.20
C ALA A 268 11.91 11.05 -27.87
N HIS A 269 11.02 10.67 -28.78
CA HIS A 269 9.57 10.65 -28.55
C HIS A 269 9.05 9.27 -28.14
N PHE A 270 9.92 8.37 -27.68
CA PHE A 270 9.59 7.03 -27.19
C PHE A 270 8.86 6.14 -28.22
N ARG A 271 9.14 6.34 -29.49
CA ARG A 271 8.76 5.43 -30.58
C ARG A 271 9.83 4.37 -30.74
N TYR A 272 9.46 3.20 -31.25
CA TYR A 272 10.42 2.19 -31.65
C TYR A 272 11.14 2.58 -32.95
#